data_18830361c58a982829be7e3073a010a6
#
_entry.id   18830361c58a982829be7e3073a010a6
#
_cell.length_a   1.000
_cell.length_b   1.000
_cell.length_c   1.000
_cell.angle_alpha   90.00
_cell.angle_beta   90.00
_cell.angle_gamma   90.00
#
_symmetry.space_group_name_H-M   'P 1'
#
loop_
_entity.id
_entity.type
_entity.pdbx_description
1 polymer ?
#
loop_
_entity_poly.entity_id
_entity_poly.type
_entity_poly.pdbx_seq_one_letter_code
_entity_poly.pdbx_strand_id
1 'polypeptide(L)'
;MRIFMWKLLETDCTLYREYQDETIMNTRAVKTLRMDHLPNHPIQMRVGVHSGSAVAGIVGMTAPRFCVFGDTVNLAAKMEASGRAGRIHISITTKELLQRHYPNQFSIFERGETLIKGIGPMYTHWLSLPEEASTFEP
;
A
#
# COMPACT_ATOMS: atom_id res chain seq x y z
N MET A 1 9.11 -4.02 -9.34
CA MET A 1 8.25 -5.00 -8.63
C MET A 1 6.98 -4.29 -8.20
N ARG A 2 5.81 -4.87 -8.47
CA ARG A 2 4.52 -4.28 -8.08
C ARG A 2 4.00 -5.06 -6.89
N ILE A 3 3.74 -4.38 -5.78
CA ILE A 3 3.09 -4.98 -4.63
C ILE A 3 1.71 -4.34 -4.51
N PHE A 4 0.69 -5.18 -4.63
CA PHE A 4 -0.69 -4.81 -4.39
C PHE A 4 -1.03 -5.26 -2.98
N MET A 5 -1.37 -4.31 -2.13
CA MET A 5 -1.91 -4.63 -0.83
C MET A 5 -3.37 -4.24 -0.76
N TRP A 6 -4.19 -5.23 -0.62
CA TRP A 6 -5.60 -5.11 -0.28
C TRP A 6 -5.84 -5.85 1.04
N LYS A 7 -6.76 -5.39 1.82
CA LYS A 7 -7.15 -6.06 3.05
C LYS A 7 -8.65 -6.22 3.17
N LEU A 8 -9.05 -7.42 3.50
CA LEU A 8 -10.33 -7.72 4.12
C LEU A 8 -10.36 -7.11 5.52
N LEU A 9 -11.27 -6.18 5.72
CA LEU A 9 -11.61 -5.71 7.05
C LEU A 9 -12.84 -6.46 7.53
N GLU A 10 -12.67 -7.28 8.54
CA GLU A 10 -13.70 -7.31 9.57
C GLU A 10 -13.34 -8.00 10.88
N THR A 11 -12.25 -8.73 11.06
CA THR A 11 -12.17 -9.53 12.28
C THR A 11 -10.90 -9.49 13.11
N ASP A 12 -9.79 -8.93 12.63
CA ASP A 12 -8.59 -8.92 13.49
C ASP A 12 -7.69 -7.71 13.28
N CYS A 13 -7.72 -6.83 14.27
CA CYS A 13 -6.84 -5.66 14.36
C CYS A 13 -5.34 -6.04 14.36
N THR A 14 -5.02 -7.24 14.81
CA THR A 14 -3.66 -7.77 14.92
C THR A 14 -3.07 -8.08 13.54
N LEU A 15 -3.84 -8.74 12.67
CA LEU A 15 -3.44 -9.00 11.28
C LEU A 15 -3.19 -7.72 10.49
N TYR A 16 -3.91 -6.64 10.79
CA TYR A 16 -3.74 -5.36 10.11
C TYR A 16 -2.40 -4.71 10.43
N ARG A 17 -1.97 -4.77 11.66
CA ARG A 17 -0.68 -4.26 12.11
C ARG A 17 0.48 -4.99 11.45
N GLU A 18 0.44 -6.31 11.48
CA GLU A 18 1.49 -7.17 10.92
C GLU A 18 1.72 -6.89 9.43
N TYR A 19 0.65 -6.76 8.64
CA TYR A 19 0.75 -6.44 7.22
C TYR A 19 1.26 -5.03 6.92
N GLN A 20 0.95 -4.04 7.75
CA GLN A 20 1.44 -2.67 7.54
C GLN A 20 2.92 -2.58 7.88
N ASP A 21 3.32 -3.18 8.99
CA ASP A 21 4.72 -3.26 9.38
C ASP A 21 5.54 -4.02 8.32
N GLU A 22 5.03 -5.13 7.81
CA GLU A 22 5.66 -5.89 6.72
C GLU A 22 5.79 -5.07 5.43
N THR A 23 4.78 -4.31 5.04
CA THR A 23 4.83 -3.45 3.85
C THR A 23 5.90 -2.37 3.97
N ILE A 24 5.98 -1.73 5.12
CA ILE A 24 6.98 -0.71 5.40
C ILE A 24 8.37 -1.33 5.43
N MET A 25 8.53 -2.46 6.13
CA MET A 25 9.79 -3.20 6.20
C MET A 25 10.26 -3.65 4.81
N ASN A 26 9.37 -4.18 3.98
CA ASN A 26 9.69 -4.56 2.61
C ASN A 26 10.10 -3.35 1.76
N THR A 27 9.44 -2.20 1.93
CA THR A 27 9.80 -0.97 1.22
C THR A 27 11.18 -0.47 1.64
N ARG A 28 11.54 -0.58 2.92
CA ARG A 28 12.88 -0.24 3.42
C ARG A 28 13.94 -1.22 2.91
N ALA A 29 13.68 -2.52 3.01
CA ALA A 29 14.58 -3.56 2.55
C ALA A 29 14.94 -3.38 1.07
N VAL A 30 13.96 -3.06 0.22
CA VAL A 30 14.20 -2.84 -1.21
C VAL A 30 15.09 -1.62 -1.47
N LYS A 31 15.03 -0.57 -0.65
CA LYS A 31 15.93 0.59 -0.78
C LYS A 31 17.40 0.25 -0.51
N THR A 32 17.66 -0.77 0.30
CA THR A 32 19.03 -1.21 0.64
C THR A 32 19.55 -2.31 -0.27
N LEU A 33 18.68 -2.98 -1.02
CA LEU A 33 19.06 -4.03 -1.95
C LEU A 33 19.85 -3.43 -3.13
N ARG A 34 21.02 -3.99 -3.36
CA ARG A 34 21.86 -3.70 -4.53
C ARG A 34 21.94 -4.92 -5.41
N MET A 35 21.90 -4.72 -6.71
CA MET A 35 22.12 -5.79 -7.68
C MET A 35 23.59 -5.80 -8.08
N ASP A 36 24.25 -6.95 -7.93
CA ASP A 36 25.70 -7.09 -8.22
C ASP A 36 26.05 -6.71 -9.65
N HIS A 37 25.14 -6.96 -10.60
CA HIS A 37 25.35 -6.64 -12.01
C HIS A 37 24.96 -5.20 -12.39
N LEU A 38 24.29 -4.45 -11.48
CA LEU A 38 23.88 -3.05 -11.67
C LEU A 38 24.02 -2.25 -10.36
N PRO A 39 25.25 -2.07 -9.84
CA PRO A 39 25.48 -1.50 -8.51
C PRO A 39 25.01 -0.04 -8.35
N ASN A 40 24.89 0.68 -9.45
CA ASN A 40 24.49 2.10 -9.45
C ASN A 40 22.99 2.32 -9.74
N HIS A 41 22.20 1.23 -9.88
CA HIS A 41 20.78 1.33 -10.14
C HIS A 41 19.99 0.82 -8.93
N PRO A 42 19.46 1.69 -8.08
CA PRO A 42 18.64 1.29 -6.95
C PRO A 42 17.34 0.65 -7.46
N ILE A 43 16.93 -0.43 -6.80
CA ILE A 43 15.64 -1.05 -7.08
C ILE A 43 14.55 -0.08 -6.65
N GLN A 44 13.67 0.25 -7.57
CA GLN A 44 12.53 1.12 -7.30
C GLN A 44 11.25 0.30 -7.16
N MET A 45 10.55 0.49 -6.07
CA MET A 45 9.28 -0.15 -5.79
C MET A 45 8.20 0.91 -5.56
N ARG A 46 7.02 0.68 -6.11
CA ARG A 46 5.81 1.45 -5.80
C ARG A 46 4.88 0.59 -4.98
N VAL A 47 4.26 1.18 -3.98
CA VAL A 47 3.29 0.52 -3.12
C VAL A 47 2.01 1.33 -3.07
N GLY A 48 0.87 0.67 -3.27
CA GLY A 48 -0.45 1.26 -3.11
C GLY A 48 -1.27 0.45 -2.12
N VAL A 49 -1.92 1.13 -1.18
CA VAL A 49 -2.74 0.50 -0.15
C VAL A 49 -4.14 1.11 -0.15
N HIS A 50 -5.13 0.25 -0.14
CA HIS A 50 -6.52 0.62 0.07
C HIS A 50 -7.19 -0.39 0.99
N SER A 51 -8.09 0.08 1.83
CA SER A 51 -8.85 -0.71 2.78
C SER A 51 -10.34 -0.67 2.45
N GLY A 52 -10.96 -1.83 2.42
CA GLY A 52 -12.39 -1.97 2.12
C GLY A 52 -12.81 -3.44 2.07
N SER A 53 -14.10 -3.67 1.82
CA SER A 53 -14.64 -5.02 1.69
C SER A 53 -14.14 -5.70 0.42
N ALA A 54 -13.92 -7.01 0.50
CA ALA A 54 -13.57 -7.83 -0.65
C ALA A 54 -14.19 -9.23 -0.51
N VAL A 55 -14.37 -9.90 -1.63
CA VAL A 55 -14.83 -11.29 -1.68
C VAL A 55 -13.65 -12.17 -2.05
N ALA A 56 -13.43 -13.22 -1.29
CA ALA A 56 -12.37 -14.18 -1.55
C ALA A 56 -12.95 -15.57 -1.83
N GLY A 57 -12.33 -16.32 -2.73
CA GLY A 57 -12.78 -17.66 -3.07
C GLY A 57 -11.76 -18.41 -3.91
N ILE A 58 -12.01 -19.72 -4.07
CA ILE A 58 -11.20 -20.58 -4.92
C ILE A 58 -11.84 -20.63 -6.30
N VAL A 59 -11.07 -20.31 -7.32
CA VAL A 59 -11.49 -20.27 -8.72
C VAL A 59 -10.64 -21.21 -9.56
N GLY A 60 -11.30 -21.97 -10.42
CA GLY A 60 -10.67 -22.90 -11.36
C GLY A 60 -10.94 -24.37 -11.01
N MET A 61 -11.29 -25.17 -12.01
CA MET A 61 -11.52 -26.60 -11.87
C MET A 61 -10.27 -27.45 -12.03
N THR A 62 -9.43 -27.11 -12.98
CA THR A 62 -8.20 -27.87 -13.30
C THR A 62 -7.00 -27.41 -12.47
N ALA A 63 -6.92 -26.11 -12.21
CA ALA A 63 -5.87 -25.50 -11.38
C ALA A 63 -6.51 -24.49 -10.41
N PRO A 64 -7.06 -24.95 -9.28
CA PRO A 64 -7.73 -24.07 -8.34
C PRO A 64 -6.76 -23.05 -7.76
N ARG A 65 -7.15 -21.79 -7.77
CA ARG A 65 -6.38 -20.66 -7.20
C ARG A 65 -7.26 -19.86 -6.25
N PHE A 66 -6.67 -19.50 -5.13
CA PHE A 66 -7.31 -18.52 -4.24
C PHE A 66 -7.24 -17.13 -4.89
N CYS A 67 -8.40 -16.55 -5.10
CA CYS A 67 -8.53 -15.23 -5.72
C CYS A 67 -9.36 -14.31 -4.82
N VAL A 68 -9.08 -13.03 -4.91
CA VAL A 68 -9.83 -12.01 -4.21
C VAL A 68 -10.36 -11.01 -5.23
N PHE A 69 -11.62 -10.66 -5.05
CA PHE A 69 -12.38 -9.83 -5.97
C PHE A 69 -13.02 -8.66 -5.24
N GLY A 70 -13.23 -7.59 -5.96
CA GLY A 70 -13.95 -6.42 -5.47
C GLY A 70 -13.27 -5.10 -5.86
N ASP A 71 -14.00 -4.02 -5.67
CA ASP A 71 -13.51 -2.68 -5.99
C ASP A 71 -12.31 -2.30 -5.13
N THR A 72 -12.23 -2.84 -3.92
CA THR A 72 -11.09 -2.67 -3.00
C THR A 72 -9.78 -3.10 -3.64
N VAL A 73 -9.75 -4.26 -4.31
CA VAL A 73 -8.56 -4.77 -4.98
C VAL A 73 -8.18 -3.88 -6.16
N ASN A 74 -9.18 -3.48 -6.95
CA ASN A 74 -8.98 -2.61 -8.09
C ASN A 74 -8.46 -1.23 -7.66
N LEU A 75 -8.99 -0.70 -6.56
CA LEU A 75 -8.57 0.60 -6.05
C LEU A 75 -7.15 0.55 -5.47
N ALA A 76 -6.79 -0.52 -4.76
CA ALA A 76 -5.41 -0.72 -4.29
C ALA A 76 -4.41 -0.76 -5.47
N ALA A 77 -4.76 -1.47 -6.56
CA ALA A 77 -3.96 -1.49 -7.78
C ALA A 77 -3.82 -0.10 -8.42
N LYS A 78 -4.89 0.70 -8.40
CA LYS A 78 -4.87 2.07 -8.91
C LYS A 78 -4.06 3.02 -8.02
N MET A 79 -4.08 2.82 -6.69
CA MET A 79 -3.21 3.53 -5.76
C MET A 79 -1.73 3.25 -6.09
N GLU A 80 -1.36 1.98 -6.33
CA GLU A 80 0.01 1.64 -6.76
C GLU A 80 0.36 2.33 -8.08
N ALA A 81 -0.50 2.21 -9.08
CA ALA A 81 -0.25 2.74 -10.43
C ALA A 81 -0.08 4.28 -10.44
N SER A 82 -0.76 5.00 -9.56
CA SER A 82 -0.66 6.44 -9.39
C SER A 82 0.40 6.86 -8.35
N GLY A 83 1.05 5.89 -7.69
CA GLY A 83 2.08 6.13 -6.68
C GLY A 83 3.42 6.58 -7.26
N ARG A 84 4.32 7.00 -6.38
CA ARG A 84 5.74 7.28 -6.70
C ARG A 84 6.64 6.16 -6.20
N ALA A 85 7.75 5.94 -6.89
CA ALA A 85 8.75 4.97 -6.48
C ALA A 85 9.34 5.32 -5.10
N GLY A 86 9.54 4.29 -4.26
CA GLY A 86 10.06 4.44 -2.91
C GLY A 86 9.08 5.01 -1.90
N ARG A 87 7.80 5.15 -2.26
CA ARG A 87 6.75 5.68 -1.38
C ARG A 87 5.55 4.75 -1.30
N ILE A 88 4.87 4.78 -0.16
CA ILE A 88 3.64 4.05 0.08
C ILE A 88 2.47 5.02 -0.10
N HIS A 89 1.65 4.77 -1.11
CA HIS A 89 0.49 5.57 -1.47
C HIS A 89 -0.77 4.97 -0.86
N ILE A 90 -1.50 5.73 -0.07
CA ILE A 90 -2.69 5.25 0.64
C ILE A 90 -3.92 6.08 0.32
N SER A 91 -5.08 5.41 0.35
CA SER A 91 -6.38 6.07 0.23
C SER A 91 -6.80 6.73 1.55
N ILE A 92 -7.79 7.62 1.47
CA ILE A 92 -8.37 8.27 2.66
C ILE A 92 -8.97 7.25 3.64
N THR A 93 -9.62 6.21 3.14
CA THR A 93 -10.19 5.13 3.97
C THR A 93 -9.12 4.42 4.80
N THR A 94 -7.97 4.12 4.16
CA THR A 94 -6.83 3.53 4.86
C THR A 94 -6.24 4.47 5.92
N LYS A 95 -6.12 5.77 5.60
CA LYS A 95 -5.69 6.78 6.56
C LYS A 95 -6.58 6.80 7.81
N GLU A 96 -7.90 6.89 7.62
CA GLU A 96 -8.86 6.95 8.72
C GLU A 96 -8.78 5.71 9.61
N LEU A 97 -8.61 4.53 9.04
CA LEU A 97 -8.44 3.30 9.77
C LEU A 97 -7.13 3.28 10.57
N LEU A 98 -6.02 3.70 9.96
CA LEU A 98 -4.74 3.80 10.64
C LEU A 98 -4.80 4.77 11.82
N GLN A 99 -5.39 5.93 11.63
CA GLN A 99 -5.54 6.92 12.68
C GLN A 99 -6.45 6.44 13.84
N ARG A 100 -7.50 5.68 13.52
CA ARG A 100 -8.44 5.14 14.52
C ARG A 100 -7.83 4.02 15.36
N HIS A 101 -7.12 3.09 14.73
CA HIS A 101 -6.64 1.88 15.40
C HIS A 101 -5.18 1.99 15.86
N TYR A 102 -4.39 2.85 15.23
CA TYR A 102 -2.96 2.98 15.49
C TYR A 102 -2.53 4.45 15.56
N PRO A 103 -3.09 5.21 16.52
CA PRO A 103 -2.73 6.62 16.68
C PRO A 103 -1.23 6.75 16.97
N ASN A 104 -0.57 7.67 16.27
CA ASN A 104 0.86 8.00 16.44
C ASN A 104 1.88 6.90 16.07
N GLN A 105 1.45 5.79 15.46
CA GLN A 105 2.39 4.76 15.01
C GLN A 105 2.93 5.02 13.59
N PHE A 106 2.23 5.84 12.82
CA PHE A 106 2.59 6.15 11.45
C PHE A 106 2.55 7.65 11.20
N SER A 107 3.46 8.13 10.36
CA SER A 107 3.43 9.47 9.83
C SER A 107 2.68 9.49 8.51
N ILE A 108 1.60 10.25 8.45
CA ILE A 108 0.74 10.34 7.26
C ILE A 108 0.81 11.76 6.73
N PHE A 109 1.26 11.90 5.49
CA PHE A 109 1.39 13.18 4.81
C PHE A 109 0.33 13.29 3.73
N GLU A 110 -0.27 14.46 3.62
CA GLU A 110 -1.23 14.74 2.56
C GLU A 110 -0.51 14.84 1.21
N ARG A 111 -1.01 14.12 0.22
CA ARG A 111 -0.59 14.29 -1.18
C ARG A 111 -1.49 15.28 -1.91
N GLY A 112 -2.72 15.42 -1.41
CA GLY A 112 -3.75 16.23 -2.03
C GLY A 112 -4.60 15.46 -3.05
N GLU A 113 -5.32 16.21 -3.86
CA GLU A 113 -6.18 15.67 -4.90
C GLU A 113 -5.37 15.04 -6.04
N THR A 114 -5.60 13.78 -6.28
CA THR A 114 -4.91 13.00 -7.31
C THR A 114 -5.93 12.40 -8.26
N LEU A 115 -5.72 12.59 -9.57
CA LEU A 115 -6.57 11.98 -10.59
C LEU A 115 -6.27 10.49 -10.70
N ILE A 116 -7.20 9.66 -10.28
CA ILE A 116 -7.11 8.20 -10.37
C ILE A 116 -7.82 7.73 -11.63
N LYS A 117 -7.07 7.12 -12.53
CA LYS A 117 -7.58 6.65 -13.83
C LYS A 117 -8.80 5.74 -13.66
N GLY A 118 -9.94 6.13 -14.22
CA GLY A 118 -11.20 5.38 -14.19
C GLY A 118 -11.96 5.46 -12.87
N ILE A 119 -11.62 6.44 -12.00
CA ILE A 119 -12.38 6.78 -10.80
C ILE A 119 -12.66 8.28 -10.78
N GLY A 120 -11.67 9.10 -11.10
CA GLY A 120 -11.73 10.54 -11.01
C GLY A 120 -10.80 11.12 -9.94
N PRO A 121 -11.00 12.38 -9.54
CA PRO A 121 -10.20 13.02 -8.51
C PRO A 121 -10.49 12.39 -7.14
N MET A 122 -9.43 12.12 -6.39
CA MET A 122 -9.49 11.53 -5.06
C MET A 122 -8.39 12.12 -4.16
N TYR A 123 -8.74 12.47 -2.93
CA TYR A 123 -7.75 12.85 -1.92
C TYR A 123 -6.96 11.65 -1.45
N THR A 124 -5.65 11.73 -1.55
CA THR A 124 -4.73 10.65 -1.22
C THR A 124 -3.61 11.11 -0.32
N HIS A 125 -2.91 10.14 0.27
CA HIS A 125 -1.89 10.40 1.28
C HIS A 125 -0.67 9.52 1.06
N TRP A 126 0.45 9.93 1.65
CA TRP A 126 1.67 9.14 1.76
C TRP A 126 1.78 8.58 3.18
N LEU A 127 2.18 7.32 3.28
CA LEU A 127 2.45 6.66 4.55
C LEU A 127 3.96 6.52 4.75
N SER A 128 4.43 6.85 5.96
CA SER A 128 5.82 6.67 6.37
C SER A 128 5.89 6.26 7.83
N LEU A 129 7.04 5.78 8.27
CA LEU A 129 7.32 5.62 9.70
C LEU A 129 7.63 6.98 10.33
N PRO A 130 7.35 7.17 11.63
CA PRO A 130 7.67 8.40 12.34
C PRO A 130 9.17 8.77 12.25
N GLU A 131 10.04 7.78 12.26
CA GLU A 131 11.50 7.94 12.16
C GLU A 131 11.95 8.53 10.82
N GLU A 132 11.22 8.26 9.74
CA GLU A 132 11.51 8.77 8.39
C GLU A 132 10.78 10.09 8.08
N ALA A 133 9.96 10.58 9.00
CA ALA A 133 9.15 11.78 8.80
C ALA A 133 10.00 13.04 8.55
N SER A 134 11.16 13.14 9.19
CA SER A 134 12.10 14.27 9.06
C SER A 134 12.80 14.35 7.69
N THR A 135 12.87 13.24 6.97
CA THR A 135 13.49 13.14 5.63
C THR A 135 12.47 13.10 4.50
N PHE A 136 11.19 13.22 4.86
CA PHE A 136 10.09 13.11 3.93
C PHE A 136 9.83 14.47 3.26
N GLU A 137 10.25 14.63 2.00
CA GLU A 137 9.81 15.73 1.14
C GLU A 137 8.53 15.31 0.39
N PRO A 138 7.41 16.07 0.48
CA PRO A 138 6.12 15.76 -0.14
C PRO A 138 6.14 15.78 -1.67
#